data_9ac4b7ac4903b129b855fc82c50ce9dc
#
_entry.id   9ac4b7ac4903b129b855fc82c50ce9dc
#
_cell.length_a   1.000
_cell.length_b   1.000
_cell.length_c   1.000
_cell.angle_alpha   90.00
_cell.angle_beta   90.00
_cell.angle_gamma   90.00
#
_symmetry.space_group_name_H-M   'P 1'
#
loop_
_entity.id
_entity.type
_entity.pdbx_description
1 polymer ?
#
loop_
_entity_poly.entity_id
_entity_poly.type
_entity_poly.pdbx_seq_one_letter_code
_entity_poly.pdbx_strand_id
1 'polypeptide(L)'
;MKRLLLLTILIGLLFTSPNSFAQSSKPKRATIKYGNGVKYVGEIRKVSPKGFIIRKMKFKHGTGIMYFANGDQLNGEWCYDQCKRGTYKFAYGDIFEGEISESSDRKSTRLNSSNAR
;
A
#
# COMPACT_ATOMS: atom_id res chain seq x y z
N MET A 1 51.38 -23.79 -10.31
CA MET A 1 51.09 -22.34 -10.24
C MET A 1 49.80 -21.93 -10.93
N LYS A 2 49.46 -22.48 -12.07
CA LYS A 2 48.19 -22.19 -12.75
C LYS A 2 46.94 -22.67 -12.00
N ARG A 3 47.08 -23.65 -11.12
CA ARG A 3 45.96 -24.19 -10.35
C ARG A 3 45.51 -23.28 -9.20
N LEU A 4 46.39 -22.47 -8.66
CA LEU A 4 46.07 -21.54 -7.58
C LEU A 4 45.26 -20.34 -8.07
N LEU A 5 45.51 -19.89 -9.29
CA LEU A 5 44.76 -18.81 -9.90
C LEU A 5 43.32 -19.21 -10.21
N LEU A 6 43.08 -20.44 -10.62
CA LEU A 6 41.76 -20.98 -10.87
C LEU A 6 40.91 -21.11 -9.59
N LEU A 7 41.55 -21.47 -8.48
CA LEU A 7 40.90 -21.56 -7.20
C LEU A 7 40.48 -20.19 -6.66
N THR A 8 41.31 -19.17 -6.87
CA THR A 8 40.95 -17.82 -6.45
C THR A 8 39.79 -17.23 -7.25
N ILE A 9 39.69 -17.54 -8.51
CA ILE A 9 38.58 -17.12 -9.36
C ILE A 9 37.29 -17.81 -8.95
N LEU A 10 37.36 -19.08 -8.57
CA LEU A 10 36.21 -19.84 -8.11
C LEU A 10 35.67 -19.34 -6.78
N ILE A 11 36.54 -18.94 -5.87
CA ILE A 11 36.16 -18.33 -4.61
C ILE A 11 35.53 -16.95 -4.83
N GLY A 12 36.04 -16.20 -5.77
CA GLY A 12 35.45 -14.90 -6.13
C GLY A 12 34.02 -15.01 -6.66
N LEU A 13 33.72 -16.06 -7.39
CA LEU A 13 32.37 -16.30 -7.91
C LEU A 13 31.37 -16.70 -6.83
N LEU A 14 31.83 -17.31 -5.75
CA LEU A 14 30.97 -17.68 -4.63
C LEU A 14 30.54 -16.49 -3.78
N PHE A 15 31.31 -15.41 -3.78
CA PHE A 15 30.97 -14.19 -3.06
C PHE A 15 30.02 -13.24 -3.82
N THR A 16 29.79 -13.48 -5.06
CA THR A 16 28.81 -12.71 -5.84
C THR A 16 27.45 -13.38 -5.84
N SER A 17 27.03 -13.92 -4.75
CA SER A 17 25.66 -14.34 -4.64
C SER A 17 24.78 -13.10 -4.63
N PRO A 18 23.91 -12.94 -5.61
CA PRO A 18 22.99 -11.83 -5.59
C PRO A 18 22.10 -11.95 -4.37
N ASN A 19 22.00 -10.89 -3.65
CA ASN A 19 21.01 -10.78 -2.61
C ASN A 19 19.62 -10.91 -3.25
N SER A 20 19.18 -12.12 -3.38
CA SER A 20 17.86 -12.42 -3.89
C SER A 20 16.73 -12.05 -2.93
N PHE A 21 17.04 -11.28 -1.88
CA PHE A 21 16.06 -10.79 -0.94
C PHE A 21 15.19 -9.65 -1.47
N ALA A 22 15.52 -9.11 -2.62
CA ALA A 22 14.76 -8.02 -3.20
C ALA A 22 13.67 -8.49 -4.17
N GLN A 23 13.10 -9.64 -3.95
CA GLN A 23 11.82 -9.95 -4.59
C GLN A 23 10.70 -9.19 -3.87
N SER A 24 10.71 -7.90 -4.02
CA SER A 24 9.50 -7.16 -3.83
C SER A 24 8.57 -7.57 -4.97
N SER A 25 7.68 -8.47 -4.67
CA SER A 25 6.57 -8.71 -5.56
C SER A 25 5.92 -7.36 -5.84
N LYS A 26 5.89 -6.96 -7.10
CA LYS A 26 5.25 -5.71 -7.50
C LYS A 26 3.88 -5.63 -6.87
N PRO A 27 3.55 -4.52 -6.23
CA PRO A 27 2.25 -4.39 -5.60
C PRO A 27 1.15 -4.61 -6.64
N LYS A 28 0.23 -5.47 -6.32
CA LYS A 28 -0.91 -5.71 -7.20
C LYS A 28 -1.90 -4.58 -7.05
N ARG A 29 -2.25 -3.98 -8.16
CA ARG A 29 -3.30 -2.96 -8.21
C ARG A 29 -4.63 -3.61 -8.55
N ALA A 30 -5.69 -3.11 -7.95
CA ALA A 30 -7.04 -3.56 -8.23
C ALA A 30 -8.05 -2.46 -7.95
N THR A 31 -9.26 -2.66 -8.48
CA THR A 31 -10.43 -1.85 -8.14
C THR A 31 -11.30 -2.67 -7.21
N ILE A 32 -11.62 -2.11 -6.05
CA ILE A 32 -12.58 -2.70 -5.11
C ILE A 32 -13.83 -1.83 -5.11
N LYS A 33 -14.97 -2.42 -5.45
CA LYS A 33 -16.26 -1.74 -5.39
C LYS A 33 -16.96 -2.14 -4.09
N TYR A 34 -17.40 -1.14 -3.34
CA TYR A 34 -18.10 -1.35 -2.06
C TYR A 34 -19.62 -1.24 -2.17
N GLY A 35 -20.14 -0.91 -3.32
CA GLY A 35 -21.54 -0.57 -3.48
C GLY A 35 -21.78 0.94 -3.26
N ASN A 36 -23.00 1.39 -3.54
CA ASN A 36 -23.43 2.80 -3.36
C ASN A 36 -22.50 3.83 -4.04
N GLY A 37 -21.82 3.46 -5.12
CA GLY A 37 -20.92 4.36 -5.82
C GLY A 37 -19.54 4.52 -5.19
N VAL A 38 -19.27 3.88 -4.07
CA VAL A 38 -17.96 3.92 -3.43
C VAL A 38 -17.03 2.87 -4.05
N LYS A 39 -15.83 3.30 -4.42
CA LYS A 39 -14.81 2.40 -4.99
C LYS A 39 -13.41 2.82 -4.57
N TYR A 40 -12.55 1.84 -4.46
CA TYR A 40 -11.11 2.05 -4.27
C TYR A 40 -10.35 1.60 -5.51
N VAL A 41 -9.41 2.41 -5.96
CA VAL A 41 -8.51 2.08 -7.07
C VAL A 41 -7.08 2.26 -6.61
N GLY A 42 -6.35 1.17 -6.49
CA GLY A 42 -4.98 1.25 -6.02
C GLY A 42 -4.35 -0.07 -5.68
N GLU A 43 -3.30 0.00 -4.93
CA GLU A 43 -2.56 -1.17 -4.50
C GLU A 43 -3.32 -1.94 -3.42
N ILE A 44 -3.26 -3.25 -3.52
CA ILE A 44 -3.92 -4.16 -2.59
C ILE A 44 -2.96 -5.23 -2.09
N ARG A 45 -3.19 -5.67 -0.88
CA ARG A 45 -2.56 -6.85 -0.31
C ARG A 45 -3.59 -7.94 -0.12
N LYS A 46 -3.25 -9.13 -0.60
CA LYS A 46 -4.06 -10.32 -0.39
C LYS A 46 -3.47 -11.12 0.76
N VAL A 47 -4.28 -11.44 1.72
CA VAL A 47 -3.92 -12.28 2.84
C VAL A 47 -4.77 -13.54 2.81
N SER A 48 -4.12 -14.68 2.87
CA SER A 48 -4.80 -15.96 3.06
C SER A 48 -4.57 -16.37 4.50
N PRO A 49 -5.58 -16.38 5.34
CA PRO A 49 -5.43 -16.92 6.68
C PRO A 49 -5.08 -18.41 6.59
N LYS A 50 -4.04 -18.80 7.29
CA LYS A 50 -3.64 -20.20 7.33
C LYS A 50 -4.71 -21.03 8.04
N GLY A 51 -5.18 -22.04 7.38
CA GLY A 51 -5.79 -23.18 8.03
C GLY A 51 -7.28 -23.38 7.86
N PHE A 52 -8.10 -22.41 7.57
CA PHE A 52 -9.54 -22.68 7.63
C PHE A 52 -10.41 -22.09 6.53
N ILE A 53 -9.98 -21.11 5.78
CA ILE A 53 -10.87 -20.46 4.83
C ILE A 53 -10.21 -20.17 3.51
N ILE A 54 -10.88 -20.63 2.53
CA ILE A 54 -10.60 -20.55 1.11
C ILE A 54 -10.72 -19.12 0.57
N ARG A 55 -11.11 -18.14 1.38
CA ARG A 55 -11.28 -16.76 0.93
C ARG A 55 -10.04 -15.92 1.18
N LYS A 56 -9.42 -15.53 0.10
CA LYS A 56 -8.37 -14.52 0.13
C LYS A 56 -9.00 -13.16 0.44
N MET A 57 -8.64 -12.60 1.56
CA MET A 57 -9.05 -11.25 1.91
C MET A 57 -8.18 -10.23 1.17
N LYS A 58 -8.81 -9.22 0.62
CA LYS A 58 -8.15 -8.12 -0.06
C LYS A 58 -8.20 -6.88 0.82
N PHE A 59 -7.05 -6.34 1.12
CA PHE A 59 -6.93 -5.11 1.89
C PHE A 59 -6.34 -4.01 1.03
N LYS A 60 -6.82 -2.78 1.20
CA LYS A 60 -6.15 -1.60 0.68
C LYS A 60 -4.79 -1.50 1.35
N HIS A 61 -3.73 -1.43 0.57
CA HIS A 61 -2.38 -1.39 1.09
C HIS A 61 -1.44 -0.79 0.04
N GLY A 62 -0.61 0.16 0.46
CA GLY A 62 0.19 0.95 -0.46
C GLY A 62 -0.55 2.19 -0.95
N THR A 63 -0.30 2.64 -2.15
CA THR A 63 -0.92 3.85 -2.69
C THR A 63 -2.22 3.56 -3.41
N GLY A 64 -3.20 4.41 -3.21
CA GLY A 64 -4.49 4.27 -3.88
C GLY A 64 -5.44 5.41 -3.62
N ILE A 65 -6.53 5.42 -4.37
CA ILE A 65 -7.55 6.46 -4.31
C ILE A 65 -8.90 5.83 -3.96
N MET A 66 -9.51 6.35 -2.91
CA MET A 66 -10.89 6.06 -2.57
C MET A 66 -11.79 7.11 -3.21
N TYR A 67 -12.79 6.66 -3.92
CA TYR A 67 -13.83 7.51 -4.50
C TYR A 67 -15.11 7.32 -3.69
N PHE A 68 -15.64 8.39 -3.17
CA PHE A 68 -16.88 8.39 -2.40
C PHE A 68 -18.10 8.70 -3.27
N ALA A 69 -19.27 8.32 -2.81
CA ALA A 69 -20.52 8.50 -3.56
C ALA A 69 -20.87 9.96 -3.80
N ASN A 70 -20.47 10.85 -2.89
CA ASN A 70 -20.70 12.29 -3.00
C ASN A 70 -19.73 13.03 -3.94
N GLY A 71 -18.79 12.31 -4.58
CA GLY A 71 -17.77 12.88 -5.44
C GLY A 71 -16.46 13.24 -4.76
N ASP A 72 -16.35 13.06 -3.46
CA ASP A 72 -15.09 13.23 -2.73
C ASP A 72 -14.07 12.17 -3.11
N GLN A 73 -12.81 12.49 -2.99
CA GLN A 73 -11.71 11.57 -3.28
C GLN A 73 -10.68 11.60 -2.13
N LEU A 74 -10.17 10.44 -1.78
CA LEU A 74 -9.07 10.31 -0.83
C LEU A 74 -7.92 9.57 -1.49
N ASN A 75 -6.91 10.30 -1.89
CA ASN A 75 -5.68 9.76 -2.43
C ASN A 75 -4.64 9.66 -1.32
N GLY A 76 -4.17 8.47 -1.03
CA GLY A 76 -3.25 8.33 0.09
C GLY A 76 -2.50 7.02 0.18
N GLU A 77 -1.80 6.90 1.27
CA GLU A 77 -1.11 5.68 1.67
C GLU A 77 -1.98 4.86 2.61
N TRP A 78 -2.19 3.63 2.24
CA TRP A 78 -3.09 2.71 2.92
C TRP A 78 -2.29 1.60 3.60
N CYS A 79 -2.72 1.21 4.77
CA CYS A 79 -2.18 0.10 5.51
C CYS A 79 -3.33 -0.71 6.10
N TYR A 80 -3.57 -1.90 5.56
CA TYR A 80 -4.66 -2.78 5.98
C TYR A 80 -6.01 -2.06 6.13
N ASP A 81 -6.47 -1.46 5.03
CA ASP A 81 -7.71 -0.69 4.91
C ASP A 81 -7.74 0.67 5.63
N GLN A 82 -6.71 1.02 6.35
CA GLN A 82 -6.60 2.32 7.01
C GLN A 82 -5.75 3.28 6.17
N CYS A 83 -6.23 4.47 5.97
CA CYS A 83 -5.45 5.53 5.36
C CYS A 83 -4.62 6.22 6.44
N LYS A 84 -3.31 6.23 6.26
CA LYS A 84 -2.38 6.84 7.22
C LYS A 84 -2.10 8.30 6.90
N ARG A 85 -1.91 8.58 5.63
CA ARG A 85 -1.61 9.91 5.13
C ARG A 85 -2.19 10.05 3.74
N GLY A 86 -2.66 11.21 3.41
CA GLY A 86 -3.18 11.44 2.08
C GLY A 86 -3.71 12.84 1.83
N THR A 87 -4.26 12.97 0.65
CA THR A 87 -4.91 14.18 0.16
C THR A 87 -6.39 13.90 0.00
N TYR A 88 -7.21 14.56 0.78
CA TYR A 88 -8.65 14.50 0.66
C TYR A 88 -9.14 15.66 -0.21
N LYS A 89 -9.78 15.32 -1.29
CA LYS A 89 -10.34 16.29 -2.21
C LYS A 89 -11.87 16.26 -2.09
N PHE A 90 -12.42 17.35 -1.64
CA PHE A 90 -13.87 17.52 -1.55
C PHE A 90 -14.49 17.73 -2.94
N ALA A 91 -15.70 17.27 -3.13
CA ALA A 91 -16.41 17.41 -4.41
C ALA A 91 -16.60 18.87 -4.83
N TYR A 92 -16.71 19.79 -3.88
CA TYR A 92 -16.84 21.22 -4.14
C TYR A 92 -15.50 21.94 -4.40
N GLY A 93 -14.37 21.22 -4.37
CA GLY A 93 -13.07 21.73 -4.80
C GLY A 93 -12.03 21.94 -3.71
N ASP A 94 -12.39 21.97 -2.44
CA ASP A 94 -11.42 22.10 -1.37
C ASP A 94 -10.50 20.88 -1.29
N ILE A 95 -9.27 21.11 -0.86
CA ILE A 95 -8.24 20.08 -0.72
C ILE A 95 -7.68 20.13 0.68
N PHE A 96 -7.59 18.96 1.29
CA PHE A 96 -6.96 18.75 2.57
C PHE A 96 -5.79 17.79 2.42
N GLU A 97 -4.63 18.14 2.95
CA GLU A 97 -3.46 17.26 2.98
C GLU A 97 -3.00 17.05 4.41
N GLY A 98 -2.72 15.82 4.76
CA GLY A 98 -2.20 15.52 6.08
C GLY A 98 -2.30 14.06 6.50
N GLU A 99 -2.05 13.84 7.77
CA GLU A 99 -2.25 12.54 8.39
C GLU A 99 -3.73 12.33 8.69
N ILE A 100 -4.19 11.16 8.30
CA ILE A 100 -5.56 10.72 8.57
C ILE A 100 -5.46 9.64 9.64
N SER A 101 -5.66 10.03 10.88
CA SER A 101 -5.75 9.07 11.96
C SER A 101 -7.22 8.78 12.25
N GLU A 102 -7.61 7.59 11.94
CA GLU A 102 -8.84 7.05 12.48
C GLU A 102 -8.56 6.65 13.92
N SER A 103 -8.92 7.51 14.86
CA SER A 103 -8.84 7.13 16.25
C SER A 103 -9.89 6.03 16.49
N SER A 104 -9.42 4.89 16.90
CA SER A 104 -10.25 3.72 17.13
C SER A 104 -11.33 3.92 18.20
N ASP A 105 -11.31 5.05 18.85
CA ASP A 105 -12.16 5.29 20.01
C ASP A 105 -13.44 6.02 19.69
N ARG A 106 -13.59 6.59 18.55
CA ARG A 106 -14.85 7.20 18.10
C ARG A 106 -14.81 7.64 16.66
N LYS A 107 -15.87 7.40 16.06
CA LYS A 107 -16.55 7.86 14.84
C LYS A 107 -16.13 9.17 14.18
N SER A 108 -15.13 9.87 14.63
CA SER A 108 -14.70 11.11 14.01
C SER A 108 -13.29 10.95 13.45
N THR A 109 -13.21 10.96 12.16
CA THR A 109 -11.98 11.19 11.46
C THR A 109 -11.49 12.58 11.86
N ARG A 110 -10.54 12.65 12.76
CA ARG A 110 -9.86 13.91 13.03
C ARG A 110 -8.93 14.22 11.88
N LEU A 111 -9.33 15.15 11.10
CA LEU A 111 -8.49 15.76 10.12
C LEU A 111 -7.61 16.77 10.84
N ASN A 112 -6.40 16.39 11.19
CA ASN A 112 -5.38 17.33 11.62
C ASN A 112 -4.83 18.04 10.40
N SER A 113 -5.45 19.12 10.04
CA SER A 113 -4.92 19.93 8.98
C SER A 113 -4.22 21.16 9.52
N SER A 114 -3.03 21.37 9.03
CA SER A 114 -2.58 22.71 8.79
C SER A 114 -3.23 23.16 7.50
N ASN A 115 -4.38 23.74 7.60
CA ASN A 115 -5.04 24.62 6.69
C ASN A 115 -4.44 24.74 5.29
N ALA A 116 -4.73 23.82 4.43
CA ALA A 116 -4.43 23.98 3.02
C ALA A 116 -5.60 24.70 2.34
N ARG A 117 -5.35 25.86 1.96
CA ARG A 117 -6.15 26.56 0.95
C ARG A 117 -5.40 26.60 -0.35
#